data_e1432c9c9a7afe4aef78cc42a62bb96f
#
_entry.id   e1432c9c9a7afe4aef78cc42a62bb96f
#
_cell.length_a   1.000
_cell.length_b   1.000
_cell.length_c   1.000
_cell.angle_alpha   90.00
_cell.angle_beta   90.00
_cell.angle_gamma   90.00
#
_symmetry.space_group_name_H-M   'P 1'
#
loop_
_entity.id
_entity.type
_entity.pdbx_description
1 polymer ?
#
loop_
_entity_poly.entity_id
_entity_poly.type
_entity_poly.pdbx_seq_one_letter_code
_entity_poly.pdbx_strand_id
1 'polypeptide(L)'
;MLIECFCGCRNKIEQSCAYKVVLGGTRKVCFLNEQHYLRWQDKNSAKSNKIDENEFTPIYDVVLDICGGKFTGRTIVWKEYLTWKEVVDGNGNKVKWYLTENKRSLAETLKKKHFESDFGMIKYLSAIVKNNVAQYRSNEYMSLPLKESESQVKENTAVIPNSKRRKSLAELEDEA
;
A
#
# COMPACT_ATOMS: atom_id res chain seq x y z
N MET A 1 -12.52 15.93 38.47
CA MET A 1 -12.54 16.28 37.02
C MET A 1 -12.78 15.01 36.22
N LEU A 2 -13.80 14.98 35.36
CA LEU A 2 -14.08 13.86 34.47
C LEU A 2 -13.24 13.99 33.19
N ILE A 3 -12.59 12.91 32.81
CA ILE A 3 -11.77 12.80 31.59
C ILE A 3 -12.28 11.63 30.73
N GLU A 4 -12.08 11.72 29.43
CA GLU A 4 -12.44 10.63 28.52
C GLU A 4 -11.34 9.57 28.47
N CYS A 5 -11.75 8.30 28.35
CA CYS A 5 -10.82 7.19 28.22
C CYS A 5 -10.07 7.27 26.88
N PHE A 6 -8.75 7.19 26.93
CA PHE A 6 -7.88 7.31 25.75
C PHE A 6 -8.07 6.19 24.71
N CYS A 7 -8.69 5.07 25.08
CA CYS A 7 -8.98 3.97 24.14
C CYS A 7 -10.07 4.30 23.08
N GLY A 8 -10.75 5.45 23.21
CA GLY A 8 -11.81 5.88 22.30
C GLY A 8 -13.18 5.24 22.56
N CYS A 9 -13.39 4.59 23.72
CA CYS A 9 -14.68 3.99 24.10
C CYS A 9 -15.75 5.03 24.51
N ARG A 10 -15.41 6.33 24.54
CA ARG A 10 -16.27 7.46 24.98
C ARG A 10 -16.71 7.43 26.45
N ASN A 11 -16.26 6.45 27.24
CA ASN A 11 -16.55 6.42 28.66
C ASN A 11 -15.75 7.49 29.39
N LYS A 12 -16.38 8.16 30.35
CA LYS A 12 -15.77 9.16 31.21
C LYS A 12 -15.40 8.55 32.55
N ILE A 13 -14.27 8.95 33.11
CA ILE A 13 -13.77 8.50 34.41
C ILE A 13 -13.25 9.69 35.20
N GLU A 14 -13.32 9.63 36.53
CA GLU A 14 -12.64 10.58 37.38
C GLU A 14 -11.12 10.43 37.24
N GLN A 15 -10.42 11.56 37.07
CA GLN A 15 -8.96 11.57 36.88
C GLN A 15 -8.18 10.92 38.02
N SER A 16 -8.75 10.93 39.23
CA SER A 16 -8.21 10.26 40.42
C SER A 16 -8.24 8.73 40.31
N CYS A 17 -9.27 8.17 39.67
CA CYS A 17 -9.52 6.74 39.53
C CYS A 17 -9.00 6.17 38.20
N ALA A 18 -8.44 7.00 37.30
CA ALA A 18 -8.00 6.59 35.98
C ALA A 18 -6.70 5.78 36.04
N TYR A 19 -6.64 4.71 35.23
CA TYR A 19 -5.39 3.99 34.95
C TYR A 19 -4.49 4.84 34.08
N LYS A 20 -3.34 5.30 34.65
CA LYS A 20 -2.43 6.25 34.02
C LYS A 20 -1.23 5.53 33.41
N VAL A 21 -0.98 5.81 32.13
CA VAL A 21 0.16 5.23 31.39
C VAL A 21 0.97 6.35 30.75
N VAL A 22 2.30 6.19 30.72
CA VAL A 22 3.21 7.10 30.02
C VAL A 22 3.58 6.49 28.68
N LEU A 23 3.16 7.12 27.58
CA LEU A 23 3.49 6.70 26.23
C LEU A 23 4.69 7.49 25.68
N GLY A 24 5.64 6.78 25.07
CA GLY A 24 6.80 7.40 24.43
C GLY A 24 7.68 8.23 25.37
N GLY A 25 7.69 7.91 26.67
CA GLY A 25 8.53 8.55 27.69
C GLY A 25 8.01 9.89 28.24
N THR A 26 7.09 10.57 27.55
CA THR A 26 6.67 11.93 27.94
C THR A 26 5.15 12.12 28.04
N ARG A 27 4.37 11.45 27.21
CA ARG A 27 2.93 11.67 27.11
C ARG A 27 2.16 10.84 28.13
N LYS A 28 1.60 11.48 29.14
CA LYS A 28 0.67 10.84 30.10
C LYS A 28 -0.73 10.72 29.50
N VAL A 29 -1.28 9.52 29.49
CA VAL A 29 -2.65 9.22 29.02
C VAL A 29 -3.40 8.44 30.08
N CYS A 30 -4.72 8.54 30.06
CA CYS A 30 -5.60 7.94 31.06
C CYS A 30 -6.57 6.96 30.40
N PHE A 31 -6.68 5.78 30.99
CA PHE A 31 -7.63 4.74 30.58
C PHE A 31 -8.64 4.47 31.71
N LEU A 32 -9.80 3.91 31.38
CA LEU A 32 -10.81 3.55 32.37
C LEU A 32 -10.24 2.55 33.40
N ASN A 33 -9.53 1.55 32.89
CA ASN A 33 -8.80 0.55 33.66
C ASN A 33 -7.74 -0.12 32.81
N GLU A 34 -6.99 -1.06 33.37
CA GLU A 34 -5.94 -1.81 32.66
C GLU A 34 -6.48 -2.57 31.44
N GLN A 35 -7.68 -3.16 31.50
CA GLN A 35 -8.26 -3.86 30.35
C GLN A 35 -8.51 -2.95 29.15
N HIS A 36 -8.88 -1.67 29.39
CA HIS A 36 -9.01 -0.68 28.33
C HIS A 36 -7.65 -0.30 27.73
N TYR A 37 -6.58 -0.28 28.54
CA TYR A 37 -5.23 -0.09 28.06
C TYR A 37 -4.77 -1.29 27.21
N LEU A 38 -4.95 -2.53 27.67
CA LEU A 38 -4.59 -3.74 26.91
C LEU A 38 -5.33 -3.82 25.58
N ARG A 39 -6.63 -3.59 25.55
CA ARG A 39 -7.42 -3.53 24.29
C ARG A 39 -6.92 -2.44 23.34
N TRP A 40 -6.52 -1.29 23.87
CA TRP A 40 -5.94 -0.23 23.07
C TRP A 40 -4.57 -0.64 22.53
N GLN A 41 -3.76 -1.27 23.35
CA GLN A 41 -2.45 -1.79 22.98
C GLN A 41 -2.57 -2.85 21.88
N ASP A 42 -3.50 -3.81 22.00
CA ASP A 42 -3.76 -4.83 20.99
C ASP A 42 -4.21 -4.21 19.66
N LYS A 43 -5.13 -3.25 19.70
CA LYS A 43 -5.58 -2.53 18.49
C LYS A 43 -4.46 -1.74 17.84
N ASN A 44 -3.52 -1.20 18.61
CA ASN A 44 -2.43 -0.41 18.06
C ASN A 44 -1.21 -1.27 17.71
N SER A 45 -0.99 -2.40 18.38
CA SER A 45 0.02 -3.39 17.97
C SER A 45 -0.39 -4.11 16.67
N ALA A 46 -1.67 -4.38 16.49
CA ALA A 46 -2.19 -4.87 15.21
C ALA A 46 -2.11 -3.82 14.09
N LYS A 47 -2.19 -2.51 14.43
CA LYS A 47 -2.01 -1.40 13.49
C LYS A 47 -0.56 -0.98 13.29
N SER A 48 0.34 -1.28 14.22
CA SER A 48 1.77 -1.25 13.94
C SER A 48 2.06 -2.45 13.06
N ASN A 49 1.87 -2.29 11.74
CA ASN A 49 2.46 -3.19 10.77
C ASN A 49 3.91 -3.33 11.19
N LYS A 50 4.26 -4.45 11.83
CA LYS A 50 5.65 -4.75 12.15
C LYS A 50 6.38 -4.60 10.85
N ILE A 51 7.37 -3.69 10.83
CA ILE A 51 8.21 -3.52 9.66
C ILE A 51 8.83 -4.90 9.43
N ASP A 52 8.53 -5.52 8.30
CA ASP A 52 9.29 -6.68 7.87
C ASP A 52 10.67 -6.17 7.48
N GLU A 53 11.60 -6.26 8.44
CA GLU A 53 12.96 -5.76 8.29
C GLU A 53 13.66 -6.42 7.09
N ASN A 54 13.37 -7.68 6.81
CA ASN A 54 13.97 -8.41 5.69
C ASN A 54 13.48 -7.87 4.32
N GLU A 55 12.21 -7.51 4.23
CA GLU A 55 11.64 -6.94 3.01
C GLU A 55 11.99 -5.45 2.87
N PHE A 56 11.90 -4.71 3.95
CA PHE A 56 11.99 -3.25 3.92
C PHE A 56 13.43 -2.69 3.87
N THR A 57 14.37 -3.32 4.59
CA THR A 57 15.74 -2.81 4.68
C THR A 57 16.40 -2.61 3.30
N PRO A 58 16.33 -3.59 2.36
CA PRO A 58 16.89 -3.39 1.03
C PRO A 58 16.23 -2.24 0.24
N ILE A 59 14.94 -2.00 0.46
CA ILE A 59 14.21 -0.91 -0.18
C ILE A 59 14.64 0.43 0.40
N TYR A 60 14.77 0.50 1.73
CA TYR A 60 15.23 1.68 2.42
C TYR A 60 16.64 2.09 1.98
N ASP A 61 17.57 1.13 1.83
CA ASP A 61 18.93 1.38 1.37
C ASP A 61 18.96 1.96 -0.05
N VAL A 62 18.15 1.42 -0.96
CA VAL A 62 18.02 1.98 -2.32
C VAL A 62 17.45 3.40 -2.28
N VAL A 63 16.45 3.68 -1.44
CA VAL A 63 15.89 5.03 -1.28
C VAL A 63 16.92 5.99 -0.70
N LEU A 64 17.72 5.56 0.29
CA LEU A 64 18.83 6.36 0.82
C LEU A 64 19.81 6.76 -0.28
N ASP A 65 20.21 5.82 -1.11
CA ASP A 65 21.12 6.08 -2.22
C ASP A 65 20.53 7.06 -3.25
N ILE A 66 19.24 6.92 -3.58
CA ILE A 66 18.51 7.85 -4.46
C ILE A 66 18.52 9.26 -3.88
N CYS A 67 18.36 9.39 -2.56
CA CYS A 67 18.34 10.67 -1.83
C CYS A 67 19.74 11.21 -1.50
N GLY A 68 20.82 10.55 -1.92
CA GLY A 68 22.20 10.99 -1.70
C GLY A 68 22.75 10.71 -0.30
N GLY A 69 22.21 9.71 0.40
CA GLY A 69 22.77 9.18 1.66
C GLY A 69 22.53 10.04 2.91
N LYS A 70 21.86 11.20 2.79
CA LYS A 70 21.69 12.17 3.89
C LYS A 70 20.36 12.04 4.64
N PHE A 71 19.47 11.17 4.17
CA PHE A 71 18.12 11.05 4.69
C PHE A 71 18.04 10.07 5.87
N THR A 72 17.43 10.49 6.97
CA THR A 72 17.32 9.69 8.21
C THR A 72 15.89 9.24 8.53
N GLY A 73 14.90 9.64 7.76
CA GLY A 73 13.48 9.43 8.05
C GLY A 73 12.94 8.03 7.73
N ARG A 74 13.52 6.96 8.30
CA ARG A 74 13.12 5.56 8.06
C ARG A 74 11.60 5.33 8.16
N THR A 75 10.95 5.91 9.17
CA THR A 75 9.49 5.79 9.36
C THR A 75 8.69 6.45 8.23
N ILE A 76 9.20 7.53 7.64
CA ILE A 76 8.53 8.22 6.53
C ILE A 76 8.60 7.33 5.28
N VAL A 77 9.78 6.79 4.97
CA VAL A 77 9.97 5.85 3.85
C VAL A 77 9.09 4.62 4.02
N TRP A 78 8.99 4.07 5.23
CA TRP A 78 8.12 2.94 5.51
C TRP A 78 6.65 3.21 5.16
N LYS A 79 6.13 4.37 5.59
CA LYS A 79 4.75 4.76 5.27
C LYS A 79 4.53 4.88 3.77
N GLU A 80 5.48 5.48 3.05
CA GLU A 80 5.37 5.60 1.60
C GLU A 80 5.51 4.23 0.91
N TYR A 81 6.41 3.37 1.38
CA TYR A 81 6.55 2.01 0.88
C TYR A 81 5.25 1.21 0.97
N LEU A 82 4.52 1.30 2.09
CA LEU A 82 3.21 0.65 2.22
C LEU A 82 2.25 1.12 1.12
N THR A 83 2.23 2.41 0.82
CA THR A 83 1.38 2.95 -0.25
C THR A 83 1.85 2.52 -1.65
N TRP A 84 3.16 2.34 -1.87
CA TRP A 84 3.68 1.79 -3.13
C TRP A 84 3.30 0.31 -3.29
N LYS A 85 3.38 -0.44 -2.19
CA LYS A 85 3.01 -1.85 -2.16
C LYS A 85 1.52 -2.05 -2.46
N GLU A 86 0.64 -1.16 -1.98
CA GLU A 86 -0.78 -1.16 -2.33
C GLU A 86 -1.02 -0.99 -3.84
N VAL A 87 -0.26 -0.11 -4.51
CA VAL A 87 -0.37 0.14 -5.97
C VAL A 87 0.00 -1.08 -6.82
N VAL A 88 0.78 -2.00 -6.27
CA VAL A 88 1.25 -3.23 -6.94
C VAL A 88 0.68 -4.50 -6.31
N ASP A 89 -0.52 -4.43 -5.75
CA ASP A 89 -1.25 -5.57 -5.17
C ASP A 89 -0.44 -6.36 -4.12
N GLY A 90 0.33 -5.63 -3.32
CA GLY A 90 1.16 -6.20 -2.25
C GLY A 90 2.54 -6.72 -2.69
N ASN A 91 2.91 -6.62 -3.96
CA ASN A 91 4.19 -7.12 -4.48
C ASN A 91 5.36 -6.17 -4.17
N GLY A 92 5.98 -6.32 -2.99
CA GLY A 92 7.14 -5.52 -2.58
C GLY A 92 8.38 -5.71 -3.48
N ASN A 93 8.58 -6.89 -4.08
CA ASN A 93 9.68 -7.13 -5.00
C ASN A 93 9.57 -6.26 -6.26
N LYS A 94 8.36 -6.05 -6.78
CA LYS A 94 8.14 -5.15 -7.92
C LYS A 94 8.58 -3.72 -7.59
N VAL A 95 8.28 -3.24 -6.39
CA VAL A 95 8.74 -1.93 -5.91
C VAL A 95 10.26 -1.88 -5.83
N LYS A 96 10.89 -2.90 -5.23
CA LYS A 96 12.35 -3.01 -5.12
C LYS A 96 13.02 -2.97 -6.50
N TRP A 97 12.56 -3.78 -7.45
CA TRP A 97 13.12 -3.81 -8.81
C TRP A 97 12.98 -2.46 -9.51
N TYR A 98 11.79 -1.84 -9.45
CA TYR A 98 11.58 -0.52 -10.03
C TYR A 98 12.56 0.51 -9.47
N LEU A 99 12.71 0.59 -8.15
CA LEU A 99 13.63 1.53 -7.52
C LEU A 99 15.08 1.26 -7.88
N THR A 100 15.49 -0.02 -7.92
CA THR A 100 16.86 -0.43 -8.22
C THR A 100 17.24 -0.10 -9.66
N GLU A 101 16.41 -0.46 -10.63
CA GLU A 101 16.68 -0.22 -12.05
C GLU A 101 16.62 1.26 -12.41
N ASN A 102 15.71 2.01 -11.78
CA ASN A 102 15.56 3.44 -12.05
C ASN A 102 16.34 4.34 -11.08
N LYS A 103 17.17 3.77 -10.20
CA LYS A 103 17.91 4.47 -9.15
C LYS A 103 18.62 5.73 -9.66
N ARG A 104 19.37 5.63 -10.74
CA ARG A 104 20.14 6.73 -11.32
C ARG A 104 19.23 7.84 -11.84
N SER A 105 18.22 7.50 -12.61
CA SER A 105 17.25 8.45 -13.18
C SER A 105 16.46 9.18 -12.09
N LEU A 106 16.02 8.44 -11.04
CA LEU A 106 15.33 9.01 -9.89
C LEU A 106 16.24 9.98 -9.13
N ALA A 107 17.49 9.60 -8.87
CA ALA A 107 18.45 10.47 -8.20
C ALA A 107 18.73 11.75 -9.00
N GLU A 108 18.90 11.65 -10.33
CA GLU A 108 19.08 12.83 -11.21
C GLU A 108 17.83 13.73 -11.21
N THR A 109 16.63 13.14 -11.15
CA THR A 109 15.37 13.90 -11.09
C THR A 109 15.24 14.65 -9.77
N LEU A 110 15.62 14.03 -8.65
CA LEU A 110 15.62 14.69 -7.35
C LEU A 110 16.66 15.83 -7.28
N LYS A 111 17.86 15.63 -7.82
CA LYS A 111 18.92 16.64 -7.84
C LYS A 111 18.55 17.91 -8.62
N LYS A 112 17.69 17.79 -9.63
CA LYS A 112 17.24 18.95 -10.44
C LYS A 112 16.22 19.82 -9.69
N LYS A 113 15.71 19.36 -8.56
CA LYS A 113 14.72 20.09 -7.75
C LYS A 113 15.32 20.51 -6.41
N HIS A 114 14.94 21.68 -5.97
CA HIS A 114 15.25 22.14 -4.62
C HIS A 114 14.11 21.71 -3.69
N PHE A 115 14.45 21.07 -2.58
CA PHE A 115 13.49 20.65 -1.54
C PHE A 115 13.84 21.35 -0.23
N GLU A 116 12.85 21.97 0.40
CA GLU A 116 13.00 22.62 1.70
C GLU A 116 13.16 21.61 2.84
N SER A 117 12.71 20.35 2.63
CA SER A 117 12.76 19.30 3.64
C SER A 117 12.88 17.92 3.02
N ASP A 118 13.48 17.00 3.77
CA ASP A 118 13.56 15.57 3.42
C ASP A 118 12.16 14.95 3.22
N PHE A 119 11.19 15.41 4.01
CA PHE A 119 9.79 14.98 3.87
C PHE A 119 9.24 15.35 2.49
N GLY A 120 9.44 16.59 2.03
CA GLY A 120 9.01 17.03 0.70
C GLY A 120 9.68 16.23 -0.41
N MET A 121 10.98 15.94 -0.27
CA MET A 121 11.74 15.11 -1.22
C MET A 121 11.15 13.69 -1.31
N ILE A 122 10.87 13.03 -0.19
CA ILE A 122 10.28 11.69 -0.18
C ILE A 122 8.86 11.69 -0.74
N LYS A 123 8.06 12.70 -0.45
CA LYS A 123 6.71 12.83 -1.03
C LYS A 123 6.75 12.97 -2.54
N TYR A 124 7.70 13.73 -3.06
CA TYR A 124 7.91 13.88 -4.51
C TYR A 124 8.38 12.56 -5.15
N LEU A 125 9.36 11.88 -4.53
CA LEU A 125 9.76 10.52 -4.95
C LEU A 125 8.58 9.56 -4.96
N SER A 126 7.77 9.59 -3.90
CA SER A 126 6.58 8.75 -3.77
C SER A 126 5.58 8.96 -4.91
N ALA A 127 5.35 10.21 -5.31
CA ALA A 127 4.48 10.50 -6.44
C ALA A 127 5.02 9.90 -7.75
N ILE A 128 6.32 10.00 -8.00
CA ILE A 128 6.96 9.39 -9.19
C ILE A 128 6.81 7.86 -9.15
N VAL A 129 7.12 7.23 -8.01
CA VAL A 129 7.02 5.77 -7.85
C VAL A 129 5.60 5.29 -8.10
N LYS A 130 4.59 5.90 -7.45
CA LYS A 130 3.18 5.52 -7.61
C LYS A 130 2.71 5.58 -9.06
N ASN A 131 3.11 6.60 -9.80
CA ASN A 131 2.68 6.81 -11.18
C ASN A 131 3.30 5.79 -12.15
N ASN A 132 4.45 5.23 -11.81
CA ASN A 132 5.20 4.41 -12.74
C ASN A 132 5.29 2.93 -12.37
N VAL A 133 5.28 2.60 -11.06
CA VAL A 133 5.52 1.22 -10.59
C VAL A 133 4.42 0.24 -11.02
N ALA A 134 3.18 0.71 -11.17
CA ALA A 134 2.08 -0.15 -11.60
C ALA A 134 2.32 -0.75 -13.00
N GLN A 135 2.83 0.06 -13.91
CA GLN A 135 3.09 -0.32 -15.31
C GLN A 135 4.49 -0.91 -15.52
N TYR A 136 5.33 -0.86 -14.48
CA TYR A 136 6.71 -1.32 -14.59
C TYR A 136 6.78 -2.84 -14.76
N ARG A 137 7.62 -3.27 -15.73
CA ARG A 137 8.00 -4.67 -15.99
C ARG A 137 9.50 -4.76 -15.97
N SER A 138 10.07 -5.44 -14.97
CA SER A 138 11.51 -5.66 -14.90
C SER A 138 11.95 -6.71 -15.91
N ASN A 139 13.20 -6.63 -16.36
CA ASN A 139 13.79 -7.65 -17.22
C ASN A 139 13.86 -9.02 -16.50
N GLU A 140 14.09 -9.03 -15.18
CA GLU A 140 14.06 -10.25 -14.37
C GLU A 140 12.65 -10.84 -14.25
N TYR A 141 11.62 -9.99 -14.19
CA TYR A 141 10.22 -10.43 -14.14
C TYR A 141 9.77 -11.06 -15.46
N MET A 142 10.33 -10.62 -16.58
CA MET A 142 10.07 -11.19 -17.91
C MET A 142 10.75 -12.55 -18.11
N SER A 143 11.81 -12.86 -17.36
CA SER A 143 12.54 -14.14 -17.43
C SER A 143 11.94 -15.23 -16.53
N LEU A 144 11.03 -14.89 -15.61
CA LEU A 144 10.29 -15.90 -14.86
C LEU A 144 9.28 -16.57 -15.80
N PRO A 145 9.29 -17.91 -15.92
CA PRO A 145 8.27 -18.61 -16.69
C PRO A 145 6.91 -18.21 -16.11
N LEU A 146 6.05 -17.67 -16.99
CA LEU A 146 4.65 -17.48 -16.66
C LEU A 146 4.17 -18.82 -16.11
N LYS A 147 3.86 -18.86 -14.80
CA LYS A 147 3.00 -19.94 -14.31
C LYS A 147 1.72 -19.76 -15.11
N GLU A 148 1.58 -20.59 -16.13
CA GLU A 148 0.30 -20.76 -16.78
C GLU A 148 -0.68 -21.05 -15.65
N SER A 149 -1.47 -20.03 -15.31
CA SER A 149 -2.70 -20.27 -14.60
C SER A 149 -3.48 -21.17 -15.55
N GLU A 150 -3.49 -22.46 -15.24
CA GLU A 150 -4.46 -23.40 -15.77
C GLU A 150 -5.84 -22.87 -15.38
N SER A 151 -6.29 -21.86 -16.09
CA SER A 151 -7.70 -21.59 -16.25
C SER A 151 -8.23 -22.81 -16.97
N GLN A 152 -8.70 -23.79 -16.21
CA GLN A 152 -9.63 -24.79 -16.70
C GLN A 152 -10.80 -24.01 -17.30
N VAL A 153 -10.70 -23.71 -18.58
CA VAL A 153 -11.84 -23.39 -19.41
C VAL A 153 -12.66 -24.70 -19.39
N LYS A 154 -13.59 -24.76 -18.45
CA LYS A 154 -14.71 -25.68 -18.58
C LYS A 154 -15.40 -25.27 -19.85
N GLU A 155 -15.17 -26.04 -20.91
CA GLU A 155 -16.02 -26.03 -22.10
C GLU A 155 -17.45 -26.35 -21.65
N ASN A 156 -18.16 -25.32 -21.25
CA ASN A 156 -19.61 -25.37 -21.26
C ASN A 156 -20.02 -25.24 -22.72
N THR A 157 -20.11 -26.37 -23.41
CA THR A 157 -20.89 -26.55 -24.64
C THR A 157 -22.35 -26.27 -24.29
N ALA A 158 -22.69 -25.00 -24.16
CA ALA A 158 -24.06 -24.54 -24.19
C ALA A 158 -24.52 -24.71 -25.66
N VAL A 159 -25.27 -25.77 -25.90
CA VAL A 159 -26.06 -25.94 -27.14
C VAL A 159 -26.98 -24.72 -27.25
N ILE A 160 -26.62 -23.80 -28.13
CA ILE A 160 -27.45 -22.66 -28.45
C ILE A 160 -28.64 -23.21 -29.28
N PRO A 161 -29.89 -23.14 -28.77
CA PRO A 161 -31.03 -23.53 -29.56
C PRO A 161 -31.15 -22.58 -30.73
N ASN A 162 -31.25 -23.16 -31.93
CA ASN A 162 -31.39 -22.56 -33.24
C ASN A 162 -32.34 -21.35 -33.21
N SER A 163 -31.81 -20.13 -33.20
CA SER A 163 -32.62 -18.93 -33.30
C SER A 163 -33.16 -18.82 -34.71
N LYS A 164 -34.48 -18.80 -34.82
CA LYS A 164 -35.24 -18.62 -36.04
C LYS A 164 -34.61 -17.57 -36.94
N ARG A 165 -34.21 -18.01 -38.15
CA ARG A 165 -33.71 -17.19 -39.24
C ARG A 165 -34.71 -16.05 -39.47
N ARG A 166 -34.32 -14.81 -39.26
CA ARG A 166 -35.11 -13.65 -39.62
C ARG A 166 -35.19 -13.61 -41.15
N LYS A 167 -36.41 -13.66 -41.72
CA LYS A 167 -36.63 -13.48 -43.14
C LYS A 167 -36.10 -12.11 -43.55
N SER A 168 -35.44 -12.04 -44.70
CA SER A 168 -34.97 -10.77 -45.26
C SER A 168 -36.16 -9.94 -45.77
N LEU A 169 -35.99 -8.61 -45.81
CA LEU A 169 -37.04 -7.70 -46.26
C LEU A 169 -37.55 -8.03 -47.68
N ALA A 170 -36.69 -8.63 -48.52
CA ALA A 170 -37.03 -9.05 -49.87
C ALA A 170 -38.00 -10.25 -49.96
N GLU A 171 -38.09 -11.07 -48.87
CA GLU A 171 -39.01 -12.23 -48.84
C GLU A 171 -40.42 -11.86 -48.37
N LEU A 172 -40.66 -10.59 -48.00
CA LEU A 172 -41.94 -10.09 -47.52
C LEU A 172 -42.74 -9.34 -48.63
N GLU A 173 -42.10 -9.05 -49.79
CA GLU A 173 -42.74 -8.34 -50.88
C GLU A 173 -43.45 -9.26 -51.89
N ASP A 174 -43.20 -10.58 -51.82
CA ASP A 174 -43.84 -11.55 -52.75
C ASP A 174 -45.16 -12.17 -52.21
N GLU A 175 -45.61 -11.77 -51.01
CA GLU A 175 -46.87 -12.26 -50.41
C GLU A 175 -47.97 -11.16 -50.32
N ALA A 176 -47.95 -10.08 -51.16
CA ALA A 176 -48.97 -9.05 -51.16
C ALA A 176 -49.79 -9.08 -52.47
#